data_d394d472575ef2dabfe444736f273c60
#
_entry.id   d394d472575ef2dabfe444736f273c60
#
_cell.length_a   1.000
_cell.length_b   1.000
_cell.length_c   1.000
_cell.angle_alpha   90.00
_cell.angle_beta   90.00
_cell.angle_gamma   90.00
#
_symmetry.space_group_name_H-M   'P 1'
#
loop_
_entity.id
_entity.type
_entity.pdbx_description
1 polymer ?
#
loop_
_entity_poly.entity_id
_entity_poly.type
_entity_poly.pdbx_seq_one_letter_code
_entity_poly.pdbx_strand_id
1 'polypeptide(L)'
;MTAISLGMPAVPTKLADRRVSRQIQVGSVAVGGDAPVSVQSMTTTRTSDIGATLQQIAELTASGCQIVRVACPTQDDADALATIAKKSQIPVIADIHFQPKYVFAAIDAGCAAVRVNPGNIKQFDDKVKEIAKAASETRTPIRIGVNAGSLDARLLKKYGKATPEALVESALWEASLFEEHGFGDIKISVKHNDPVVMVNAYRQLAAQSDYPLHLGVTEAGPAFQGTIKSAVAFGALLSEGIGDTIRVSLSAPPAEEVKVGLQILEALNLKQRRLEIVSCPSCGRAQVDVYKLADQVSAGLEGMEVPLRVAVMGCVVNGPGEAREADLGVASGNGKGQIFVKGEVIKTVPESKIVETLIEEALKIAEQMEKDGIPSGEPQVSIGA
;
A
#
# COMPACT_ATOMS: atom_id res chain seq x y z
N MET A 1 24.60 28.75 -27.46
CA MET A 1 24.57 27.32 -27.07
C MET A 1 23.51 27.22 -26.00
N THR A 2 22.36 26.71 -26.37
CA THR A 2 21.26 26.45 -25.41
C THR A 2 21.66 25.25 -24.56
N ALA A 3 21.89 25.45 -23.29
CA ALA A 3 22.09 24.37 -22.34
C ALA A 3 20.81 23.53 -22.34
N ILE A 4 20.89 22.30 -22.81
CA ILE A 4 19.81 21.31 -22.62
C ILE A 4 19.87 20.96 -21.14
N SER A 5 18.95 21.48 -20.36
CA SER A 5 18.75 21.01 -19.00
C SER A 5 18.25 19.58 -19.07
N LEU A 6 19.12 18.61 -18.82
CA LEU A 6 18.76 17.24 -18.50
C LEU A 6 18.32 17.21 -17.03
N GLY A 7 17.31 18.03 -16.70
CA GLY A 7 16.68 17.99 -15.40
C GLY A 7 16.06 16.61 -15.20
N MET A 8 16.01 16.17 -13.95
CA MET A 8 15.20 14.99 -13.54
C MET A 8 13.86 15.03 -14.28
N PRO A 9 13.36 13.91 -14.79
CA PRO A 9 12.08 13.91 -15.48
C PRO A 9 11.06 14.59 -14.59
N ALA A 10 10.28 15.51 -15.20
CA ALA A 10 9.20 16.17 -14.48
C ALA A 10 8.39 15.12 -13.72
N VAL A 11 8.01 15.42 -12.48
CA VAL A 11 7.18 14.49 -11.67
C VAL A 11 6.08 13.99 -12.59
N PRO A 12 6.01 12.66 -12.85
CA PRO A 12 5.03 12.15 -13.78
C PRO A 12 3.65 12.60 -13.34
N THR A 13 2.89 13.15 -14.27
CA THR A 13 1.50 13.57 -13.99
C THR A 13 0.73 12.41 -13.39
N LYS A 14 -0.09 12.67 -12.38
CA LYS A 14 -1.05 11.68 -11.86
C LYS A 14 -1.89 11.17 -13.02
N LEU A 15 -2.19 9.89 -13.05
CA LEU A 15 -3.00 9.26 -14.11
C LEU A 15 -4.44 9.81 -14.11
N ALA A 16 -4.98 10.13 -12.93
CA ALA A 16 -6.25 10.83 -12.77
C ALA A 16 -6.28 11.61 -11.44
N ASP A 17 -7.16 12.61 -11.37
CA ASP A 17 -7.51 13.22 -10.09
C ASP A 17 -8.20 12.20 -9.19
N ARG A 18 -7.99 12.34 -7.88
CA ARG A 18 -8.63 11.45 -6.93
C ARG A 18 -10.13 11.71 -6.88
N ARG A 19 -10.90 10.63 -6.76
CA ARG A 19 -12.34 10.70 -6.50
C ARG A 19 -12.62 11.54 -5.26
N VAL A 20 -13.57 12.45 -5.35
CA VAL A 20 -14.03 13.19 -4.16
C VAL A 20 -14.67 12.19 -3.19
N SER A 21 -14.15 12.10 -1.99
CA SER A 21 -14.67 11.27 -0.91
C SER A 21 -14.70 12.03 0.42
N ARG A 22 -15.51 11.57 1.36
CA ARG A 22 -15.45 12.03 2.75
C ARG A 22 -14.07 11.71 3.32
N GLN A 23 -13.64 12.49 4.30
CA GLN A 23 -12.44 12.17 5.06
C GLN A 23 -12.84 11.69 6.45
N ILE A 24 -12.29 10.57 6.88
CA ILE A 24 -12.39 10.04 8.24
C ILE A 24 -11.00 9.99 8.88
N GLN A 25 -10.98 9.92 10.21
CA GLN A 25 -9.74 9.86 10.96
C GLN A 25 -9.56 8.50 11.61
N VAL A 26 -8.54 7.73 11.21
CA VAL A 26 -8.18 6.43 11.81
C VAL A 26 -6.96 6.64 12.71
N GLY A 27 -7.19 6.96 13.96
CA GLY A 27 -6.13 7.40 14.88
C GLY A 27 -5.40 8.63 14.35
N SER A 28 -4.09 8.50 14.09
CA SER A 28 -3.27 9.56 13.51
C SER A 28 -3.31 9.64 11.98
N VAL A 29 -3.98 8.70 11.31
CA VAL A 29 -4.00 8.60 9.84
C VAL A 29 -5.33 9.07 9.28
N ALA A 30 -5.31 10.15 8.49
CA ALA A 30 -6.45 10.59 7.70
C ALA A 30 -6.68 9.64 6.51
N VAL A 31 -7.94 9.33 6.19
CA VAL A 31 -8.33 8.42 5.11
C VAL A 31 -9.49 9.03 4.33
N GLY A 32 -9.34 9.12 3.02
CA GLY A 32 -10.31 9.81 2.14
C GLY A 32 -10.00 11.30 1.99
N GLY A 33 -10.82 12.01 1.24
CA GLY A 33 -10.57 13.39 0.87
C GLY A 33 -9.23 13.52 0.12
N ASP A 34 -8.45 14.52 0.51
CA ASP A 34 -7.13 14.78 -0.08
C ASP A 34 -5.98 14.00 0.62
N ALA A 35 -6.30 13.18 1.64
CA ALA A 35 -5.29 12.42 2.35
C ALA A 35 -4.58 11.40 1.44
N PRO A 36 -3.26 11.21 1.55
CA PRO A 36 -2.54 10.21 0.75
C PRO A 36 -3.12 8.80 0.92
N VAL A 37 -3.02 7.98 -0.13
CA VAL A 37 -3.44 6.58 -0.05
C VAL A 37 -2.54 5.84 0.95
N SER A 38 -3.15 5.27 1.99
CA SER A 38 -2.41 4.58 3.06
C SER A 38 -2.31 3.06 2.82
N VAL A 39 -1.20 2.46 3.29
CA VAL A 39 -1.00 1.01 3.29
C VAL A 39 -1.37 0.45 4.66
N GLN A 40 -2.29 -0.51 4.65
CA GLN A 40 -2.72 -1.26 5.82
C GLN A 40 -2.26 -2.71 5.70
N SER A 41 -1.87 -3.33 6.82
CA SER A 41 -1.68 -4.78 6.91
C SER A 41 -2.46 -5.37 8.09
N MET A 42 -2.24 -6.64 8.37
CA MET A 42 -2.91 -7.38 9.45
C MET A 42 -1.93 -8.32 10.12
N THR A 43 -1.99 -8.42 11.44
CA THR A 43 -1.20 -9.41 12.18
C THR A 43 -1.71 -10.84 11.92
N THR A 44 -0.80 -11.79 12.01
CA THR A 44 -1.06 -13.24 11.94
C THR A 44 -0.93 -13.93 13.30
N THR A 45 -0.46 -13.19 14.30
CA THR A 45 -0.38 -13.64 15.69
C THR A 45 -1.77 -13.76 16.32
N ARG A 46 -1.91 -14.56 17.37
CA ARG A 46 -3.10 -14.48 18.22
C ARG A 46 -3.10 -13.15 18.95
N THR A 47 -4.18 -12.40 18.88
CA THR A 47 -4.27 -11.07 19.48
C THR A 47 -4.13 -11.13 21.01
N SER A 48 -4.60 -12.20 21.64
CA SER A 48 -4.41 -12.48 23.07
C SER A 48 -2.93 -12.67 23.48
N ASP A 49 -2.04 -13.01 22.55
CA ASP A 49 -0.59 -12.93 22.77
C ASP A 49 -0.12 -11.50 22.46
N ILE A 50 -0.23 -10.65 23.48
CA ILE A 50 0.11 -9.23 23.40
C ILE A 50 1.57 -9.03 22.98
N GLY A 51 2.49 -9.84 23.49
CA GLY A 51 3.92 -9.71 23.21
C GLY A 51 4.24 -9.97 21.74
N ALA A 52 3.82 -11.13 21.23
CA ALA A 52 4.01 -11.49 19.82
C ALA A 52 3.30 -10.52 18.88
N THR A 53 2.10 -10.05 19.24
CA THR A 53 1.31 -9.12 18.42
C THR A 53 2.01 -7.75 18.34
N LEU A 54 2.50 -7.20 19.46
CA LEU A 54 3.24 -5.94 19.45
C LEU A 54 4.57 -6.03 18.69
N GLN A 55 5.28 -7.16 18.81
CA GLN A 55 6.48 -7.41 18.03
C GLN A 55 6.19 -7.39 16.53
N GLN A 56 5.17 -8.10 16.09
CA GLN A 56 4.79 -8.11 14.67
C GLN A 56 4.30 -6.73 14.18
N ILE A 57 3.60 -5.95 15.03
CA ILE A 57 3.22 -4.57 14.71
C ILE A 57 4.48 -3.70 14.50
N ALA A 58 5.51 -3.86 15.33
CA ALA A 58 6.78 -3.13 15.18
C ALA A 58 7.48 -3.49 13.86
N GLU A 59 7.50 -4.76 13.48
CA GLU A 59 8.05 -5.23 12.19
C GLU A 59 7.28 -4.65 11.01
N LEU A 60 5.94 -4.63 11.09
CA LEU A 60 5.09 -4.02 10.06
C LEU A 60 5.32 -2.51 9.96
N THR A 61 5.47 -1.83 11.11
CA THR A 61 5.76 -0.39 11.15
C THR A 61 7.11 -0.09 10.50
N ALA A 62 8.15 -0.86 10.81
CA ALA A 62 9.46 -0.75 10.19
C ALA A 62 9.42 -1.00 8.67
N SER A 63 8.48 -1.83 8.19
CA SER A 63 8.26 -2.05 6.76
C SER A 63 7.47 -0.92 6.06
N GLY A 64 7.01 0.10 6.81
CA GLY A 64 6.26 1.25 6.29
C GLY A 64 4.73 1.07 6.32
N CYS A 65 4.20 0.11 7.09
CA CYS A 65 2.78 -0.01 7.36
C CYS A 65 2.27 1.19 8.15
N GLN A 66 1.16 1.77 7.73
CA GLN A 66 0.60 2.97 8.35
C GLN A 66 -0.58 2.69 9.28
N ILE A 67 -1.28 1.59 9.07
CA ILE A 67 -2.44 1.14 9.85
C ILE A 67 -2.36 -0.38 10.00
N VAL A 68 -2.54 -0.89 11.20
CA VAL A 68 -2.57 -2.34 11.42
C VAL A 68 -3.94 -2.82 11.87
N ARG A 69 -4.33 -4.02 11.44
CA ARG A 69 -5.55 -4.67 11.87
C ARG A 69 -5.22 -5.93 12.68
N VAL A 70 -5.91 -6.14 13.79
CA VAL A 70 -5.80 -7.33 14.63
C VAL A 70 -7.14 -8.06 14.69
N ALA A 71 -7.14 -9.39 14.68
CA ALA A 71 -8.37 -10.18 14.79
C ALA A 71 -8.88 -10.20 16.25
N CYS A 72 -10.20 -10.17 16.44
CA CYS A 72 -10.79 -10.25 17.77
C CYS A 72 -11.96 -11.26 17.77
N PRO A 73 -11.68 -12.57 17.65
CA PRO A 73 -12.70 -13.62 17.66
C PRO A 73 -13.14 -14.05 19.05
N THR A 74 -12.34 -13.84 20.10
CA THR A 74 -12.58 -14.33 21.45
C THR A 74 -12.58 -13.22 22.51
N GLN A 75 -12.98 -13.55 23.74
CA GLN A 75 -12.94 -12.62 24.87
C GLN A 75 -11.48 -12.28 25.25
N ASP A 76 -10.59 -13.25 25.26
CA ASP A 76 -9.17 -13.03 25.56
C ASP A 76 -8.52 -12.07 24.57
N ASP A 77 -8.93 -12.12 23.29
CA ASP A 77 -8.48 -11.15 22.28
C ASP A 77 -9.03 -9.76 22.56
N ALA A 78 -10.30 -9.65 22.95
CA ALA A 78 -10.91 -8.37 23.32
C ALA A 78 -10.24 -7.73 24.54
N ASP A 79 -9.89 -8.54 25.55
CA ASP A 79 -9.22 -8.08 26.76
C ASP A 79 -7.77 -7.58 26.47
N ALA A 80 -7.13 -8.12 25.43
CA ALA A 80 -5.81 -7.68 24.99
C ALA A 80 -5.80 -6.33 24.24
N LEU A 81 -6.91 -5.94 23.63
CA LEU A 81 -6.97 -4.77 22.73
C LEU A 81 -6.50 -3.47 23.38
N ALA A 82 -6.89 -3.20 24.63
CA ALA A 82 -6.52 -1.97 25.31
C ALA A 82 -4.99 -1.80 25.45
N THR A 83 -4.29 -2.90 25.76
CA THR A 83 -2.83 -2.88 25.88
C THR A 83 -2.18 -2.73 24.51
N ILE A 84 -2.68 -3.40 23.49
CA ILE A 84 -2.15 -3.36 22.12
C ILE A 84 -2.39 -1.96 21.53
N ALA A 85 -3.60 -1.42 21.60
CA ALA A 85 -3.93 -0.09 21.08
C ALA A 85 -3.06 1.02 21.71
N LYS A 86 -2.85 0.93 23.04
CA LYS A 86 -2.04 1.90 23.79
C LYS A 86 -0.54 1.84 23.45
N LYS A 87 0.01 0.64 23.19
CA LYS A 87 1.45 0.44 22.98
C LYS A 87 1.85 0.41 21.50
N SER A 88 0.91 0.29 20.60
CA SER A 88 1.18 0.29 19.16
C SER A 88 1.71 1.64 18.70
N GLN A 89 2.71 1.61 17.82
CA GLN A 89 3.28 2.81 17.17
C GLN A 89 2.38 3.36 16.05
N ILE A 90 1.50 2.52 15.51
CA ILE A 90 0.56 2.87 14.43
C ILE A 90 -0.88 2.55 14.84
N PRO A 91 -1.88 3.22 14.25
CA PRO A 91 -3.29 2.98 14.56
C PRO A 91 -3.70 1.51 14.43
N VAL A 92 -4.41 1.01 15.45
CA VAL A 92 -4.89 -0.37 15.51
C VAL A 92 -6.38 -0.42 15.17
N ILE A 93 -6.75 -1.29 14.24
CA ILE A 93 -8.14 -1.61 13.88
C ILE A 93 -8.50 -2.98 14.46
N ALA A 94 -9.56 -3.07 15.22
CA ALA A 94 -10.12 -4.36 15.65
C ALA A 94 -11.01 -4.96 14.55
N ASP A 95 -10.79 -6.24 14.24
CA ASP A 95 -11.53 -6.98 13.21
C ASP A 95 -12.56 -7.90 13.86
N ILE A 96 -13.83 -7.50 13.84
CA ILE A 96 -14.93 -8.20 14.50
C ILE A 96 -15.74 -8.99 13.47
N HIS A 97 -15.91 -10.30 13.72
CA HIS A 97 -16.54 -11.20 12.77
C HIS A 97 -17.94 -11.68 13.21
N PHE A 98 -18.15 -11.98 14.50
CA PHE A 98 -19.31 -12.76 14.91
C PHE A 98 -20.15 -12.15 16.05
N GLN A 99 -19.57 -11.34 16.92
CA GLN A 99 -20.26 -10.90 18.14
C GLN A 99 -20.21 -9.40 18.31
N PRO A 100 -21.36 -8.70 18.28
CA PRO A 100 -21.43 -7.25 18.45
C PRO A 100 -20.80 -6.73 19.75
N LYS A 101 -20.78 -7.52 20.82
CA LYS A 101 -20.16 -7.13 22.09
C LYS A 101 -18.68 -6.76 21.97
N TYR A 102 -17.95 -7.37 21.03
CA TYR A 102 -16.54 -7.07 20.81
C TYR A 102 -16.34 -5.73 20.05
N VAL A 103 -17.37 -5.20 19.38
CA VAL A 103 -17.34 -3.85 18.83
C VAL A 103 -17.23 -2.84 19.97
N PHE A 104 -18.07 -2.97 21.00
CA PHE A 104 -18.01 -2.10 22.18
C PHE A 104 -16.68 -2.24 22.91
N ALA A 105 -16.23 -3.49 23.14
CA ALA A 105 -14.92 -3.74 23.76
C ALA A 105 -13.77 -3.08 22.99
N ALA A 106 -13.80 -3.10 21.66
CA ALA A 106 -12.78 -2.47 20.83
C ALA A 106 -12.82 -0.93 20.90
N ILE A 107 -14.02 -0.35 20.94
CA ILE A 107 -14.22 1.10 21.13
C ILE A 107 -13.71 1.51 22.52
N ASP A 108 -14.11 0.81 23.57
CA ASP A 108 -13.69 1.08 24.96
C ASP A 108 -12.17 0.90 25.16
N ALA A 109 -11.57 -0.05 24.42
CA ALA A 109 -10.12 -0.28 24.40
C ALA A 109 -9.33 0.83 23.70
N GLY A 110 -9.98 1.79 23.02
CA GLY A 110 -9.34 2.87 22.29
C GLY A 110 -8.75 2.45 20.96
N CYS A 111 -9.30 1.41 20.32
CA CYS A 111 -8.93 1.08 18.94
C CYS A 111 -9.25 2.25 17.99
N ALA A 112 -8.37 2.51 17.05
CA ALA A 112 -8.49 3.64 16.13
C ALA A 112 -9.63 3.51 15.12
N ALA A 113 -10.13 2.30 14.90
CA ALA A 113 -11.33 1.99 14.13
C ALA A 113 -11.77 0.55 14.42
N VAL A 114 -12.99 0.21 14.03
CA VAL A 114 -13.50 -1.16 14.11
C VAL A 114 -13.93 -1.62 12.72
N ARG A 115 -13.54 -2.83 12.33
CA ARG A 115 -14.06 -3.47 11.11
C ARG A 115 -15.15 -4.45 11.48
N VAL A 116 -16.26 -4.34 10.80
CA VAL A 116 -17.39 -5.26 10.90
C VAL A 116 -17.61 -5.97 9.57
N ASN A 117 -18.07 -7.22 9.62
CA ASN A 117 -18.49 -7.99 8.45
C ASN A 117 -19.98 -8.33 8.60
N PRO A 118 -20.84 -7.59 7.92
CA PRO A 118 -22.29 -7.71 8.08
C PRO A 118 -22.81 -9.12 7.77
N GLY A 119 -22.27 -9.77 6.74
CA GLY A 119 -22.67 -11.12 6.36
C GLY A 119 -22.41 -12.21 7.42
N ASN A 120 -21.58 -11.93 8.41
CA ASN A 120 -21.24 -12.87 9.48
C ASN A 120 -21.96 -12.60 10.80
N ILE A 121 -22.62 -11.45 10.95
CA ILE A 121 -23.23 -11.01 12.23
C ILE A 121 -24.75 -10.93 12.06
N LYS A 122 -25.44 -12.06 12.27
CA LYS A 122 -26.91 -12.15 12.12
C LYS A 122 -27.72 -11.21 13.01
N GLN A 123 -27.15 -10.70 14.11
CA GLN A 123 -27.79 -9.80 15.07
C GLN A 123 -27.22 -8.39 15.00
N PHE A 124 -26.47 -8.08 13.94
CA PHE A 124 -25.81 -6.78 13.85
C PHE A 124 -26.82 -5.64 13.63
N ASP A 125 -27.82 -5.86 12.80
CA ASP A 125 -28.85 -4.88 12.50
C ASP A 125 -29.56 -4.39 13.78
N ASP A 126 -29.83 -5.30 14.74
CA ASP A 126 -30.46 -4.96 16.02
C ASP A 126 -29.55 -4.10 16.92
N LYS A 127 -28.24 -4.08 16.69
CA LYS A 127 -27.23 -3.38 17.49
C LYS A 127 -26.65 -2.14 16.83
N VAL A 128 -26.96 -1.89 15.56
CA VAL A 128 -26.40 -0.75 14.80
C VAL A 128 -26.60 0.57 15.53
N LYS A 129 -27.80 0.82 16.07
CA LYS A 129 -28.09 2.05 16.82
C LYS A 129 -27.16 2.25 18.02
N GLU A 130 -26.94 1.21 18.81
CA GLU A 130 -26.07 1.27 19.98
C GLU A 130 -24.60 1.45 19.57
N ILE A 131 -24.19 0.75 18.52
CA ILE A 131 -22.83 0.84 17.96
C ILE A 131 -22.59 2.24 17.38
N ALA A 132 -23.51 2.76 16.57
CA ALA A 132 -23.41 4.09 15.99
C ALA A 132 -23.28 5.17 17.09
N LYS A 133 -24.05 5.05 18.18
CA LYS A 133 -23.96 5.94 19.32
C LYS A 133 -22.57 5.86 19.98
N ALA A 134 -22.11 4.67 20.34
CA ALA A 134 -20.81 4.48 21.00
C ALA A 134 -19.65 4.97 20.10
N ALA A 135 -19.70 4.65 18.81
CA ALA A 135 -18.71 5.08 17.83
C ALA A 135 -18.69 6.62 17.64
N SER A 136 -19.86 7.27 17.66
CA SER A 136 -19.99 8.73 17.61
C SER A 136 -19.38 9.40 18.84
N GLU A 137 -19.67 8.90 20.03
CA GLU A 137 -19.18 9.46 21.30
C GLU A 137 -17.65 9.43 21.40
N THR A 138 -17.02 8.41 20.84
CA THR A 138 -15.56 8.23 20.84
C THR A 138 -14.88 8.67 19.55
N ARG A 139 -15.63 9.06 18.51
CA ARG A 139 -15.16 9.36 17.16
C ARG A 139 -14.37 8.18 16.55
N THR A 140 -14.85 6.97 16.78
CA THR A 140 -14.23 5.74 16.26
C THR A 140 -14.88 5.36 14.92
N PRO A 141 -14.19 5.48 13.77
CA PRO A 141 -14.77 5.12 12.48
C PRO A 141 -15.06 3.61 12.39
N ILE A 142 -16.09 3.29 11.61
CA ILE A 142 -16.48 1.91 11.34
C ILE A 142 -16.11 1.56 9.89
N ARG A 143 -15.43 0.42 9.68
CA ARG A 143 -15.25 -0.12 8.34
C ARG A 143 -16.25 -1.24 8.07
N ILE A 144 -17.13 -1.02 7.12
CA ILE A 144 -18.00 -2.04 6.55
C ILE A 144 -17.19 -2.88 5.57
N GLY A 145 -17.02 -4.17 5.88
CA GLY A 145 -16.16 -5.06 5.11
C GLY A 145 -16.94 -6.21 4.47
N VAL A 146 -17.44 -6.01 3.27
CA VAL A 146 -18.12 -7.06 2.50
C VAL A 146 -17.09 -7.92 1.76
N ASN A 147 -17.19 -9.23 1.92
CA ASN A 147 -16.36 -10.21 1.22
C ASN A 147 -17.27 -11.19 0.45
N ALA A 148 -16.83 -11.62 -0.74
CA ALA A 148 -17.56 -12.58 -1.56
C ALA A 148 -17.87 -13.90 -0.81
N GLY A 149 -16.91 -14.41 -0.04
CA GLY A 149 -17.06 -15.67 0.70
C GLY A 149 -18.03 -15.61 1.91
N SER A 150 -18.48 -14.40 2.31
CA SER A 150 -19.39 -14.20 3.42
C SER A 150 -20.50 -13.19 3.09
N LEU A 151 -20.95 -13.20 1.84
CA LEU A 151 -22.05 -12.37 1.39
C LEU A 151 -23.38 -12.81 2.07
N ASP A 152 -24.24 -11.84 2.38
CA ASP A 152 -25.55 -12.09 2.96
C ASP A 152 -26.35 -13.11 2.15
N ALA A 153 -26.98 -14.08 2.83
CA ALA A 153 -27.73 -15.15 2.21
C ALA A 153 -28.92 -14.65 1.36
N ARG A 154 -29.52 -13.51 1.70
CA ARG A 154 -30.60 -12.87 0.93
C ARG A 154 -30.09 -12.44 -0.44
N LEU A 155 -28.89 -11.85 -0.48
CA LEU A 155 -28.25 -11.41 -1.72
C LEU A 155 -27.71 -12.57 -2.54
N LEU A 156 -27.15 -13.60 -1.89
CA LEU A 156 -26.79 -14.84 -2.59
C LEU A 156 -28.02 -15.50 -3.26
N LYS A 157 -29.17 -15.48 -2.59
CA LYS A 157 -30.44 -15.98 -3.19
C LYS A 157 -30.89 -15.11 -4.36
N LYS A 158 -30.76 -13.78 -4.26
CA LYS A 158 -31.18 -12.82 -5.30
C LYS A 158 -30.30 -12.89 -6.54
N TYR A 159 -28.97 -12.96 -6.37
CA TYR A 159 -27.99 -12.85 -7.45
C TYR A 159 -27.37 -14.18 -7.87
N GLY A 160 -27.60 -15.27 -7.15
CA GLY A 160 -27.05 -16.60 -7.39
C GLY A 160 -25.58 -16.76 -7.02
N LYS A 161 -24.80 -15.67 -6.99
CA LYS A 161 -23.37 -15.62 -6.62
C LYS A 161 -22.98 -14.23 -6.15
N ALA A 162 -21.73 -14.07 -5.68
CA ALA A 162 -21.17 -12.78 -5.28
C ALA A 162 -20.78 -11.94 -6.51
N THR A 163 -21.79 -11.37 -7.18
CA THR A 163 -21.58 -10.44 -8.31
C THR A 163 -21.14 -9.06 -7.81
N PRO A 164 -20.60 -8.18 -8.68
CA PRO A 164 -20.31 -6.79 -8.32
C PRO A 164 -21.52 -6.08 -7.70
N GLU A 165 -22.70 -6.25 -8.30
CA GLU A 165 -23.95 -5.64 -7.83
C GLU A 165 -24.35 -6.14 -6.43
N ALA A 166 -24.20 -7.44 -6.18
CA ALA A 166 -24.50 -8.04 -4.89
C ALA A 166 -23.59 -7.51 -3.78
N LEU A 167 -22.30 -7.34 -4.08
CA LEU A 167 -21.32 -6.80 -3.14
C LEU A 167 -21.61 -5.32 -2.82
N VAL A 168 -21.98 -4.54 -3.84
CA VAL A 168 -22.30 -3.12 -3.70
C VAL A 168 -23.61 -2.94 -2.92
N GLU A 169 -24.66 -3.69 -3.28
CA GLU A 169 -25.95 -3.64 -2.58
C GLU A 169 -25.78 -3.99 -1.08
N SER A 170 -24.99 -5.02 -0.76
CA SER A 170 -24.66 -5.36 0.63
C SER A 170 -24.00 -4.20 1.36
N ALA A 171 -23.00 -3.59 0.76
CA ALA A 171 -22.24 -2.50 1.38
C ALA A 171 -23.08 -1.25 1.62
N LEU A 172 -23.91 -0.86 0.64
CA LEU A 172 -24.77 0.32 0.74
C LEU A 172 -25.92 0.08 1.72
N TRP A 173 -26.48 -1.12 1.75
CA TRP A 173 -27.49 -1.50 2.75
C TRP A 173 -26.94 -1.30 4.18
N GLU A 174 -25.76 -1.85 4.46
CA GLU A 174 -25.17 -1.72 5.79
C GLU A 174 -24.80 -0.29 6.14
N ALA A 175 -24.32 0.50 5.17
CA ALA A 175 -24.07 1.91 5.40
C ALA A 175 -25.35 2.68 5.74
N SER A 176 -26.46 2.39 5.05
CA SER A 176 -27.74 3.04 5.30
C SER A 176 -28.26 2.82 6.72
N LEU A 177 -28.01 1.63 7.31
CA LEU A 177 -28.40 1.37 8.70
C LEU A 177 -27.68 2.28 9.70
N PHE A 178 -26.41 2.61 9.45
CA PHE A 178 -25.67 3.58 10.26
C PHE A 178 -26.14 5.02 10.00
N GLU A 179 -26.43 5.37 8.74
CA GLU A 179 -26.92 6.69 8.35
C GLU A 179 -28.26 7.02 8.98
N GLU A 180 -29.16 6.04 9.13
CA GLU A 180 -30.44 6.19 9.86
C GLU A 180 -30.26 6.67 11.32
N HIS A 181 -29.08 6.43 11.89
CA HIS A 181 -28.69 6.87 13.22
C HIS A 181 -27.73 8.07 13.22
N GLY A 182 -27.57 8.74 12.08
CA GLY A 182 -26.73 9.94 11.94
C GLY A 182 -25.23 9.67 11.99
N PHE A 183 -24.79 8.41 11.79
CA PHE A 183 -23.37 8.04 11.80
C PHE A 183 -22.84 7.93 10.37
N GLY A 184 -21.83 8.74 10.05
CA GLY A 184 -21.22 8.82 8.70
C GLY A 184 -19.71 8.58 8.65
N ASP A 185 -19.05 8.34 9.79
CA ASP A 185 -17.61 8.03 9.82
C ASP A 185 -17.35 6.57 9.40
N ILE A 186 -17.72 6.30 8.15
CA ILE A 186 -17.71 4.96 7.56
C ILE A 186 -16.64 4.88 6.47
N LYS A 187 -15.94 3.75 6.42
CA LYS A 187 -15.09 3.31 5.32
C LYS A 187 -15.61 1.98 4.79
N ILE A 188 -15.59 1.80 3.47
CA ILE A 188 -16.19 0.59 2.86
C ILE A 188 -15.13 -0.23 2.12
N SER A 189 -15.30 -1.55 2.14
CA SER A 189 -14.58 -2.47 1.27
C SER A 189 -15.50 -3.54 0.70
N VAL A 190 -15.41 -3.79 -0.62
CA VAL A 190 -16.14 -4.82 -1.35
C VAL A 190 -15.12 -5.72 -2.03
N LYS A 191 -14.79 -6.85 -1.40
CA LYS A 191 -13.66 -7.69 -1.77
C LYS A 191 -14.09 -8.96 -2.49
N HIS A 192 -13.33 -9.31 -3.51
CA HIS A 192 -13.46 -10.56 -4.25
C HIS A 192 -12.06 -11.14 -4.54
N ASN A 193 -11.95 -12.45 -4.76
CA ASN A 193 -10.69 -13.11 -5.14
C ASN A 193 -10.39 -12.99 -6.64
N ASP A 194 -11.40 -12.65 -7.45
CA ASP A 194 -11.26 -12.31 -8.86
C ASP A 194 -11.05 -10.79 -9.01
N PRO A 195 -9.92 -10.32 -9.55
CA PRO A 195 -9.63 -8.91 -9.74
C PRO A 195 -10.65 -8.18 -10.61
N VAL A 196 -11.20 -8.83 -11.63
CA VAL A 196 -12.17 -8.21 -12.56
C VAL A 196 -13.49 -7.93 -11.85
N VAL A 197 -13.99 -8.90 -11.07
CA VAL A 197 -15.21 -8.72 -10.27
C VAL A 197 -15.00 -7.62 -9.23
N MET A 198 -13.83 -7.63 -8.55
CA MET A 198 -13.46 -6.62 -7.57
C MET A 198 -13.44 -5.21 -8.18
N VAL A 199 -12.73 -5.02 -9.30
CA VAL A 199 -12.63 -3.72 -9.96
C VAL A 199 -14.01 -3.19 -10.34
N ASN A 200 -14.88 -4.04 -10.92
CA ASN A 200 -16.24 -3.64 -11.26
C ASN A 200 -17.09 -3.28 -10.05
N ALA A 201 -16.96 -4.01 -8.93
CA ALA A 201 -17.66 -3.69 -7.69
C ALA A 201 -17.22 -2.32 -7.13
N TYR A 202 -15.91 -2.04 -7.08
CA TYR A 202 -15.43 -0.74 -6.59
C TYR A 202 -15.79 0.42 -7.52
N ARG A 203 -15.80 0.24 -8.84
CA ARG A 203 -16.28 1.27 -9.77
C ARG A 203 -17.75 1.61 -9.54
N GLN A 204 -18.60 0.59 -9.38
CA GLN A 204 -20.02 0.78 -9.08
C GLN A 204 -20.23 1.47 -7.73
N LEU A 205 -19.48 1.05 -6.70
CA LEU A 205 -19.56 1.64 -5.36
C LEU A 205 -19.07 3.10 -5.37
N ALA A 206 -17.99 3.38 -6.08
CA ALA A 206 -17.43 4.73 -6.22
C ALA A 206 -18.38 5.71 -6.91
N ALA A 207 -19.20 5.21 -7.85
CA ALA A 207 -20.21 6.02 -8.54
C ALA A 207 -21.46 6.28 -7.70
N GLN A 208 -21.72 5.45 -6.67
CA GLN A 208 -22.96 5.50 -5.87
C GLN A 208 -22.76 6.07 -4.45
N SER A 209 -21.53 6.28 -4.00
CA SER A 209 -21.23 6.76 -2.66
C SER A 209 -19.99 7.63 -2.62
N ASP A 210 -19.87 8.46 -1.59
CA ASP A 210 -18.71 9.30 -1.30
C ASP A 210 -17.87 8.78 -0.10
N TYR A 211 -18.15 7.57 0.40
CA TYR A 211 -17.38 6.95 1.46
C TYR A 211 -15.94 6.63 1.02
N PRO A 212 -14.94 6.77 1.91
CA PRO A 212 -13.60 6.27 1.65
C PRO A 212 -13.59 4.78 1.37
N LEU A 213 -12.78 4.36 0.39
CA LEU A 213 -12.74 2.98 -0.09
C LEU A 213 -11.43 2.29 0.30
N HIS A 214 -11.56 1.12 0.93
CA HIS A 214 -10.43 0.27 1.30
C HIS A 214 -10.29 -0.86 0.29
N LEU A 215 -9.29 -0.76 -0.59
CA LEU A 215 -9.05 -1.75 -1.65
C LEU A 215 -8.36 -3.01 -1.10
N GLY A 216 -8.73 -4.16 -1.64
CA GLY A 216 -8.06 -5.42 -1.34
C GLY A 216 -8.64 -6.57 -2.14
N VAL A 217 -7.75 -7.36 -2.77
CA VAL A 217 -8.11 -8.67 -3.32
C VAL A 217 -8.10 -9.65 -2.15
N THR A 218 -9.22 -10.34 -1.89
CA THR A 218 -9.24 -11.38 -0.85
C THR A 218 -8.69 -12.68 -1.39
N GLU A 219 -8.00 -13.46 -0.55
CA GLU A 219 -7.50 -14.78 -0.94
C GLU A 219 -6.71 -14.76 -2.27
N ALA A 220 -5.82 -13.77 -2.41
CA ALA A 220 -5.09 -13.56 -3.67
C ALA A 220 -4.13 -14.71 -4.00
N GLY A 221 -3.67 -15.46 -2.99
CA GLY A 221 -2.84 -16.65 -3.13
C GLY A 221 -1.36 -16.44 -2.81
N PRO A 222 -0.47 -17.31 -3.29
CA PRO A 222 0.96 -17.23 -3.07
C PRO A 222 1.56 -15.90 -3.53
N ALA A 223 2.73 -15.55 -2.99
CA ALA A 223 3.35 -14.23 -3.17
C ALA A 223 3.36 -13.73 -4.63
N PHE A 224 3.83 -14.52 -5.57
CA PHE A 224 3.91 -14.13 -6.98
C PHE A 224 2.53 -13.87 -7.58
N GLN A 225 1.62 -14.84 -7.49
CA GLN A 225 0.27 -14.73 -8.06
C GLN A 225 -0.55 -13.63 -7.37
N GLY A 226 -0.48 -13.56 -6.05
CA GLY A 226 -1.20 -12.58 -5.24
C GLY A 226 -0.72 -11.14 -5.49
N THR A 227 0.58 -10.97 -5.73
CA THR A 227 1.16 -9.67 -6.13
C THR A 227 0.62 -9.23 -7.48
N ILE A 228 0.58 -10.12 -8.48
CA ILE A 228 0.04 -9.80 -9.81
C ILE A 228 -1.44 -9.41 -9.71
N LYS A 229 -2.26 -10.20 -9.01
CA LYS A 229 -3.69 -9.90 -8.81
C LYS A 229 -3.91 -8.55 -8.14
N SER A 230 -3.14 -8.27 -7.09
CA SER A 230 -3.23 -7.01 -6.35
C SER A 230 -2.77 -5.82 -7.20
N ALA A 231 -1.66 -5.96 -7.92
CA ALA A 231 -1.13 -4.91 -8.80
C ALA A 231 -2.12 -4.58 -9.93
N VAL A 232 -2.73 -5.58 -10.55
CA VAL A 232 -3.74 -5.40 -11.61
C VAL A 232 -4.97 -4.69 -11.06
N ALA A 233 -5.53 -5.17 -9.93
CA ALA A 233 -6.76 -4.60 -9.37
C ALA A 233 -6.55 -3.18 -8.84
N PHE A 234 -5.47 -2.96 -8.08
CA PHE A 234 -5.17 -1.64 -7.52
C PHE A 234 -4.72 -0.67 -8.60
N GLY A 235 -3.92 -1.14 -9.57
CA GLY A 235 -3.52 -0.34 -10.73
C GLY A 235 -4.73 0.17 -11.51
N ALA A 236 -5.71 -0.69 -11.81
CA ALA A 236 -6.93 -0.30 -12.51
C ALA A 236 -7.74 0.75 -11.74
N LEU A 237 -7.93 0.58 -10.43
CA LEU A 237 -8.75 1.49 -9.62
C LEU A 237 -8.03 2.80 -9.28
N LEU A 238 -6.80 2.70 -8.80
CA LEU A 238 -6.02 3.87 -8.38
C LEU A 238 -5.67 4.78 -9.58
N SER A 239 -5.50 4.22 -10.78
CA SER A 239 -5.31 5.00 -12.01
C SER A 239 -6.55 5.81 -12.42
N GLU A 240 -7.72 5.46 -11.90
CA GLU A 240 -8.99 6.18 -12.06
C GLU A 240 -9.30 7.07 -10.83
N GLY A 241 -8.37 7.22 -9.90
CA GLY A 241 -8.55 7.98 -8.67
C GLY A 241 -9.39 7.27 -7.60
N ILE A 242 -9.73 5.99 -7.77
CA ILE A 242 -10.57 5.22 -6.86
C ILE A 242 -9.71 4.46 -5.85
N GLY A 243 -9.89 4.76 -4.55
CA GLY A 243 -9.22 4.08 -3.45
C GLY A 243 -8.50 5.02 -2.50
N ASP A 244 -8.68 4.81 -1.20
CA ASP A 244 -8.18 5.68 -0.14
C ASP A 244 -7.23 4.95 0.81
N THR A 245 -7.37 3.64 0.93
CA THR A 245 -6.42 2.77 1.61
C THR A 245 -6.34 1.43 0.90
N ILE A 246 -5.19 0.77 0.96
CA ILE A 246 -4.97 -0.53 0.33
C ILE A 246 -4.48 -1.58 1.33
N ARG A 247 -4.83 -2.84 1.08
CA ARG A 247 -4.23 -4.00 1.76
C ARG A 247 -3.99 -5.11 0.76
N VAL A 248 -2.73 -5.43 0.54
CA VAL A 248 -2.31 -6.62 -0.21
C VAL A 248 -2.53 -7.84 0.68
N SER A 249 -3.00 -8.96 0.12
CA SER A 249 -3.23 -10.21 0.85
C SER A 249 -2.46 -11.34 0.17
N LEU A 250 -1.45 -11.86 0.84
CA LEU A 250 -0.58 -12.91 0.33
C LEU A 250 -0.50 -14.09 1.30
N SER A 251 -0.30 -15.29 0.77
CA SER A 251 0.18 -16.42 1.57
C SER A 251 1.70 -16.30 1.77
N ALA A 252 2.11 -15.26 2.52
CA ALA A 252 3.49 -14.85 2.79
C ALA A 252 3.55 -14.05 4.11
N PRO A 253 4.74 -13.75 4.66
CA PRO A 253 4.87 -12.87 5.81
C PRO A 253 4.20 -11.50 5.57
N PRO A 254 3.48 -10.92 6.56
CA PRO A 254 2.75 -9.67 6.37
C PRO A 254 3.61 -8.47 5.97
N ALA A 255 4.90 -8.47 6.32
CA ALA A 255 5.84 -7.44 5.87
C ALA A 255 5.98 -7.40 4.34
N GLU A 256 5.91 -8.55 3.66
CA GLU A 256 5.93 -8.61 2.20
C GLU A 256 4.67 -7.98 1.57
N GLU A 257 3.51 -8.13 2.22
CA GLU A 257 2.28 -7.46 1.80
C GLU A 257 2.45 -5.93 1.81
N VAL A 258 3.11 -5.39 2.83
CA VAL A 258 3.39 -3.95 2.97
C VAL A 258 4.33 -3.48 1.87
N LYS A 259 5.45 -4.20 1.65
CA LYS A 259 6.41 -3.89 0.58
C LYS A 259 5.74 -3.83 -0.80
N VAL A 260 4.94 -4.84 -1.13
CA VAL A 260 4.19 -4.87 -2.41
C VAL A 260 3.20 -3.70 -2.50
N GLY A 261 2.47 -3.39 -1.42
CA GLY A 261 1.54 -2.26 -1.38
C GLY A 261 2.25 -0.92 -1.63
N LEU A 262 3.39 -0.71 -0.99
CA LEU A 262 4.20 0.49 -1.18
C LEU A 262 4.72 0.61 -2.62
N GLN A 263 5.25 -0.46 -3.19
CA GLN A 263 5.74 -0.47 -4.57
C GLN A 263 4.63 -0.20 -5.60
N ILE A 264 3.41 -0.70 -5.37
CA ILE A 264 2.26 -0.36 -6.23
C ILE A 264 1.97 1.14 -6.19
N LEU A 265 1.95 1.76 -4.99
CA LEU A 265 1.72 3.19 -4.86
C LEU A 265 2.85 4.03 -5.47
N GLU A 266 4.11 3.61 -5.27
CA GLU A 266 5.29 4.24 -5.87
C GLU A 266 5.27 4.15 -7.40
N ALA A 267 4.91 2.98 -7.95
CA ALA A 267 4.80 2.78 -9.41
C ALA A 267 3.70 3.65 -10.05
N LEU A 268 2.66 4.00 -9.29
CA LEU A 268 1.56 4.89 -9.73
C LEU A 268 1.81 6.37 -9.39
N ASN A 269 2.96 6.73 -8.83
CA ASN A 269 3.28 8.08 -8.33
C ASN A 269 2.27 8.64 -7.29
N LEU A 270 1.61 7.74 -6.55
CA LEU A 270 0.72 8.06 -5.44
C LEU A 270 1.46 8.11 -4.10
N LYS A 271 2.67 7.61 -4.07
CA LYS A 271 3.64 7.74 -2.99
C LYS A 271 5.00 8.01 -3.61
N GLN A 272 5.82 8.76 -2.88
CA GLN A 272 7.16 9.05 -3.34
C GLN A 272 7.94 7.75 -3.50
N ARG A 273 8.64 7.64 -4.64
CA ARG A 273 9.57 6.56 -4.91
C ARG A 273 10.74 6.67 -3.93
N ARG A 274 11.14 5.55 -3.37
CA ARG A 274 12.41 5.41 -2.66
C ARG A 274 13.49 4.97 -3.64
N LEU A 275 14.40 4.13 -3.24
CA LEU A 275 15.36 3.51 -4.14
C LEU A 275 14.65 2.74 -5.27
N GLU A 276 14.92 3.09 -6.52
CA GLU A 276 14.43 2.38 -7.70
C GLU A 276 15.62 1.80 -8.49
N ILE A 277 15.66 0.49 -8.64
CA ILE A 277 16.62 -0.17 -9.49
C ILE A 277 16.01 -0.43 -10.86
N VAL A 278 16.53 0.20 -11.90
CA VAL A 278 16.14 -0.03 -13.28
C VAL A 278 17.18 -0.91 -13.95
N SER A 279 16.80 -2.07 -14.44
CA SER A 279 17.74 -2.98 -15.12
C SER A 279 17.20 -3.44 -16.46
N CYS A 280 18.09 -3.62 -17.43
CA CYS A 280 17.69 -4.17 -18.70
C CYS A 280 17.44 -5.69 -18.63
N PRO A 281 16.58 -6.25 -19.53
CA PRO A 281 16.22 -7.67 -19.48
C PRO A 281 17.33 -8.62 -19.95
N SER A 282 18.59 -8.18 -20.01
CA SER A 282 19.75 -9.02 -20.37
C SER A 282 19.57 -9.75 -21.72
N CYS A 283 19.25 -9.01 -22.78
CA CYS A 283 19.07 -9.57 -24.12
C CYS A 283 20.44 -10.09 -24.70
N GLY A 284 20.44 -10.71 -25.90
CA GLY A 284 21.64 -11.25 -26.55
C GLY A 284 22.79 -10.25 -26.80
N ARG A 285 22.60 -8.97 -26.49
CA ARG A 285 23.65 -7.94 -26.54
C ARG A 285 24.35 -7.71 -25.21
N ALA A 286 23.81 -8.26 -24.12
CA ALA A 286 24.44 -8.13 -22.81
C ALA A 286 25.80 -8.79 -22.77
N GLN A 287 26.77 -8.10 -22.20
CA GLN A 287 28.16 -8.54 -22.07
C GLN A 287 28.53 -8.86 -20.62
N VAL A 288 27.56 -8.71 -19.69
CA VAL A 288 27.67 -9.01 -18.29
C VAL A 288 26.41 -9.70 -17.82
N ASP A 289 26.48 -10.38 -16.69
CA ASP A 289 25.29 -10.93 -16.02
C ASP A 289 24.51 -9.80 -15.30
N VAL A 290 23.59 -9.17 -16.03
CA VAL A 290 22.78 -8.05 -15.52
C VAL A 290 21.91 -8.46 -14.34
N TYR A 291 21.38 -9.68 -14.38
CA TYR A 291 20.55 -10.21 -13.30
C TYR A 291 21.33 -10.22 -11.98
N LYS A 292 22.51 -10.83 -12.00
CA LYS A 292 23.40 -10.91 -10.83
C LYS A 292 23.84 -9.52 -10.35
N LEU A 293 24.20 -8.62 -11.30
CA LEU A 293 24.60 -7.26 -10.95
C LEU A 293 23.46 -6.46 -10.30
N ALA A 294 22.25 -6.50 -10.87
CA ALA A 294 21.09 -5.80 -10.34
C ALA A 294 20.71 -6.33 -8.95
N ASP A 295 20.74 -7.66 -8.76
CA ASP A 295 20.47 -8.30 -7.49
C ASP A 295 21.49 -7.87 -6.40
N GLN A 296 22.78 -7.87 -6.74
CA GLN A 296 23.84 -7.44 -5.83
C GLN A 296 23.76 -5.94 -5.48
N VAL A 297 23.42 -5.09 -6.45
CA VAL A 297 23.22 -3.67 -6.23
C VAL A 297 21.99 -3.44 -5.33
N SER A 298 20.87 -4.13 -5.61
CA SER A 298 19.67 -4.09 -4.78
C SER A 298 19.97 -4.49 -3.33
N ALA A 299 20.68 -5.60 -3.13
CA ALA A 299 21.06 -6.07 -1.79
C ALA A 299 22.01 -5.10 -1.07
N GLY A 300 22.96 -4.50 -1.79
CA GLY A 300 23.92 -3.56 -1.22
C GLY A 300 23.32 -2.19 -0.85
N LEU A 301 22.17 -1.86 -1.42
CA LEU A 301 21.44 -0.63 -1.18
C LEU A 301 20.13 -0.86 -0.38
N GLU A 302 19.93 -2.07 0.13
CA GLU A 302 18.75 -2.39 0.95
C GLU A 302 18.68 -1.48 2.18
N GLY A 303 17.49 -0.93 2.44
CA GLY A 303 17.27 0.02 3.54
C GLY A 303 17.57 1.48 3.21
N MET A 304 18.03 1.80 2.00
CA MET A 304 18.20 3.19 1.57
C MET A 304 16.82 3.83 1.34
N GLU A 305 16.51 4.87 2.09
CA GLU A 305 15.22 5.59 2.01
C GLU A 305 15.25 6.81 1.08
N VAL A 306 16.42 7.13 0.53
CA VAL A 306 16.60 8.27 -0.36
C VAL A 306 15.97 7.98 -1.73
N PRO A 307 15.27 8.93 -2.37
CA PRO A 307 14.65 8.77 -3.67
C PRO A 307 15.71 8.75 -4.79
N LEU A 308 16.42 7.64 -4.90
CA LEU A 308 17.53 7.46 -5.84
C LEU A 308 17.14 6.44 -6.92
N ARG A 309 17.29 6.83 -8.18
CA ARG A 309 17.10 5.93 -9.32
C ARG A 309 18.44 5.43 -9.82
N VAL A 310 18.67 4.12 -9.73
CA VAL A 310 19.92 3.45 -10.14
C VAL A 310 19.69 2.55 -11.34
N ALA A 311 20.40 2.79 -12.45
CA ALA A 311 20.28 2.03 -13.68
C ALA A 311 21.41 1.02 -13.83
N VAL A 312 21.08 -0.28 -14.05
CA VAL A 312 22.04 -1.35 -14.29
C VAL A 312 21.84 -1.90 -15.70
N MET A 313 22.74 -1.52 -16.64
CA MET A 313 22.61 -1.82 -18.07
C MET A 313 23.75 -2.70 -18.57
N GLY A 314 23.37 -3.79 -19.25
CA GLY A 314 24.29 -4.85 -19.67
C GLY A 314 24.98 -4.63 -21.00
N CYS A 315 24.74 -3.55 -21.73
CA CYS A 315 25.38 -3.28 -23.01
C CYS A 315 25.52 -1.79 -23.28
N VAL A 316 26.41 -1.48 -24.26
CA VAL A 316 26.71 -0.11 -24.70
C VAL A 316 25.74 0.45 -25.75
N VAL A 317 24.74 -0.32 -26.18
CA VAL A 317 23.79 0.13 -27.23
C VAL A 317 22.71 1.04 -26.65
N ASN A 318 21.87 0.51 -25.77
CA ASN A 318 20.83 1.30 -25.10
C ASN A 318 21.27 1.77 -23.68
N GLY A 319 22.27 1.06 -23.11
CA GLY A 319 22.73 1.31 -21.74
C GLY A 319 23.10 2.75 -21.44
N PRO A 320 23.89 3.45 -22.30
CA PRO A 320 24.22 4.85 -22.04
C PRO A 320 23.01 5.78 -22.02
N GLY A 321 21.98 5.53 -22.83
CA GLY A 321 20.72 6.31 -22.84
C GLY A 321 19.96 6.15 -21.54
N GLU A 322 19.66 4.91 -21.17
CA GLU A 322 18.92 4.57 -19.94
C GLU A 322 19.70 4.97 -18.67
N ALA A 323 21.03 4.78 -18.67
CA ALA A 323 21.86 5.18 -17.53
C ALA A 323 21.92 6.70 -17.34
N ARG A 324 21.74 7.49 -18.42
CA ARG A 324 21.69 8.96 -18.32
C ARG A 324 20.39 9.49 -17.73
N GLU A 325 19.30 8.75 -17.86
CA GLU A 325 18.01 9.12 -17.29
C GLU A 325 17.88 8.80 -15.81
N ALA A 326 18.85 8.05 -15.24
CA ALA A 326 18.93 7.75 -13.82
C ALA A 326 19.84 8.74 -13.07
N ASP A 327 19.68 8.84 -11.78
CA ASP A 327 20.57 9.64 -10.91
C ASP A 327 21.98 9.05 -10.90
N LEU A 328 22.04 7.72 -10.91
CA LEU A 328 23.25 6.91 -10.96
C LEU A 328 23.03 5.74 -11.94
N GLY A 329 24.01 5.38 -12.73
CA GLY A 329 23.85 4.26 -13.61
C GLY A 329 25.16 3.64 -14.08
N VAL A 330 25.06 2.41 -14.61
CA VAL A 330 26.17 1.74 -15.30
C VAL A 330 25.72 1.26 -16.67
N ALA A 331 26.56 1.50 -17.67
CA ALA A 331 26.48 0.81 -18.98
C ALA A 331 27.70 -0.09 -19.15
N SER A 332 27.47 -1.39 -19.26
CA SER A 332 28.51 -2.40 -19.27
C SER A 332 28.92 -2.82 -20.71
N GLY A 333 30.21 -3.07 -20.93
CA GLY A 333 30.72 -3.56 -22.21
C GLY A 333 32.21 -3.83 -22.18
N ASN A 334 32.66 -4.86 -22.93
CA ASN A 334 34.06 -5.23 -23.04
C ASN A 334 34.77 -5.44 -21.69
N GLY A 335 34.12 -6.11 -20.72
CA GLY A 335 34.69 -6.38 -19.40
C GLY A 335 34.80 -5.14 -18.49
N LYS A 336 34.13 -4.04 -18.83
CA LYS A 336 34.18 -2.78 -18.12
C LYS A 336 32.77 -2.21 -17.95
N GLY A 337 32.57 -1.34 -16.94
CA GLY A 337 31.37 -0.54 -16.73
C GLY A 337 31.69 0.94 -16.76
N GLN A 338 30.94 1.70 -17.57
CA GLN A 338 30.92 3.15 -17.50
C GLN A 338 29.90 3.58 -16.46
N ILE A 339 30.37 4.28 -15.42
CA ILE A 339 29.51 4.79 -14.33
C ILE A 339 29.04 6.20 -14.66
N PHE A 340 27.74 6.40 -14.63
CA PHE A 340 27.07 7.69 -14.91
C PHE A 340 26.50 8.25 -13.61
N VAL A 341 26.69 9.53 -13.39
CA VAL A 341 26.01 10.32 -12.36
C VAL A 341 25.36 11.51 -13.04
N LYS A 342 24.04 11.65 -12.87
CA LYS A 342 23.26 12.73 -13.48
C LYS A 342 23.53 12.92 -14.98
N GLY A 343 23.63 11.80 -15.72
CA GLY A 343 23.84 11.77 -17.15
C GLY A 343 25.28 11.87 -17.64
N GLU A 344 26.26 12.15 -16.77
CA GLU A 344 27.67 12.27 -17.10
C GLU A 344 28.48 11.04 -16.70
N VAL A 345 29.40 10.61 -17.57
CA VAL A 345 30.33 9.52 -17.24
C VAL A 345 31.37 10.03 -16.28
N ILE A 346 31.38 9.53 -15.06
CA ILE A 346 32.33 9.93 -14.03
C ILE A 346 33.54 9.00 -13.92
N LYS A 347 33.33 7.71 -14.24
CA LYS A 347 34.36 6.65 -14.13
C LYS A 347 34.13 5.54 -15.16
N THR A 348 35.21 4.85 -15.51
CA THR A 348 35.17 3.56 -16.18
C THR A 348 35.93 2.55 -15.33
N VAL A 349 35.25 1.48 -14.91
CA VAL A 349 35.78 0.49 -13.97
C VAL A 349 35.76 -0.93 -14.59
N PRO A 350 36.61 -1.84 -14.13
CA PRO A 350 36.49 -3.25 -14.50
C PRO A 350 35.17 -3.84 -14.01
N GLU A 351 34.65 -4.86 -14.69
CA GLU A 351 33.37 -5.52 -14.32
C GLU A 351 33.31 -5.92 -12.84
N SER A 352 34.41 -6.46 -12.29
CA SER A 352 34.54 -6.87 -10.90
C SER A 352 34.38 -5.73 -9.88
N LYS A 353 34.44 -4.48 -10.31
CA LYS A 353 34.32 -3.28 -9.45
C LYS A 353 33.03 -2.50 -9.66
N ILE A 354 32.14 -2.96 -10.54
CA ILE A 354 30.89 -2.24 -10.86
C ILE A 354 30.02 -2.09 -9.62
N VAL A 355 29.70 -3.19 -8.93
CA VAL A 355 28.80 -3.20 -7.76
C VAL A 355 29.32 -2.32 -6.65
N GLU A 356 30.58 -2.50 -6.26
CA GLU A 356 31.25 -1.70 -5.23
C GLU A 356 31.19 -0.20 -5.57
N THR A 357 31.52 0.15 -6.81
CA THR A 357 31.52 1.55 -7.25
C THR A 357 30.11 2.15 -7.27
N LEU A 358 29.09 1.40 -7.71
CA LEU A 358 27.70 1.88 -7.69
C LEU A 358 27.22 2.13 -6.27
N ILE A 359 27.53 1.23 -5.33
CA ILE A 359 27.16 1.39 -3.92
C ILE A 359 27.86 2.62 -3.32
N GLU A 360 29.17 2.79 -3.57
CA GLU A 360 29.92 3.95 -3.10
C GLU A 360 29.35 5.28 -3.62
N GLU A 361 29.05 5.36 -4.91
CA GLU A 361 28.50 6.58 -5.51
C GLU A 361 27.05 6.83 -5.05
N ALA A 362 26.23 5.77 -4.88
CA ALA A 362 24.88 5.89 -4.33
C ALA A 362 24.90 6.48 -2.91
N LEU A 363 25.81 6.00 -2.06
CA LEU A 363 25.95 6.53 -0.69
C LEU A 363 26.40 7.99 -0.69
N LYS A 364 27.31 8.40 -1.59
CA LYS A 364 27.72 9.81 -1.72
C LYS A 364 26.57 10.71 -2.15
N ILE A 365 25.76 10.24 -3.12
CA ILE A 365 24.59 10.99 -3.59
C ILE A 365 23.58 11.11 -2.45
N ALA A 366 23.32 10.03 -1.72
CA ALA A 366 22.40 10.03 -0.58
C ALA A 366 22.87 11.02 0.51
N GLU A 367 24.16 10.98 0.88
CA GLU A 367 24.74 11.94 1.86
C GLU A 367 24.64 13.39 1.39
N GLN A 368 24.80 13.65 0.09
CA GLN A 368 24.64 14.99 -0.46
C GLN A 368 23.18 15.44 -0.41
N MET A 369 22.24 14.55 -0.77
CA MET A 369 20.81 14.85 -0.71
C MET A 369 20.36 15.18 0.73
N GLU A 370 20.85 14.45 1.71
CA GLU A 370 20.59 14.74 3.13
C GLU A 370 21.14 16.11 3.55
N LYS A 371 22.36 16.46 3.12
CA LYS A 371 22.98 17.77 3.41
C LYS A 371 22.24 18.94 2.76
N ASP A 372 21.72 18.73 1.57
CA ASP A 372 20.96 19.74 0.82
C ASP A 372 19.53 19.91 1.36
N GLY A 373 19.17 19.17 2.43
CA GLY A 373 17.86 19.24 3.07
C GLY A 373 16.74 18.73 2.18
N ILE A 374 17.07 17.86 1.21
CA ILE A 374 16.08 17.09 0.48
C ILE A 374 15.57 16.05 1.48
N PRO A 375 14.33 16.18 1.99
CA PRO A 375 13.79 15.18 2.88
C PRO A 375 13.88 13.83 2.18
N SER A 376 14.31 12.81 2.90
CA SER A 376 14.14 11.45 2.44
C SER A 376 12.67 11.34 2.10
N GLY A 377 12.36 11.40 0.81
CA GLY A 377 11.00 11.28 0.44
C GLY A 377 10.31 12.41 -0.35
N GLU A 378 10.85 13.60 -0.70
CA GLU A 378 10.18 14.58 -1.59
C GLU A 378 10.98 14.93 -2.85
N PRO A 379 10.38 14.85 -4.07
CA PRO A 379 11.05 15.30 -5.29
C PRO A 379 11.17 16.83 -5.28
N GLN A 380 12.39 17.35 -5.36
CA GLN A 380 12.56 18.77 -5.68
C GLN A 380 12.26 19.02 -7.16
N VAL A 381 11.17 19.70 -7.42
CA VAL A 381 10.89 20.29 -8.73
C VAL A 381 11.57 21.65 -8.76
N SER A 382 12.76 21.77 -9.37
CA SER A 382 13.28 23.05 -9.79
C SER A 382 12.49 23.50 -11.01
N ILE A 383 11.50 24.36 -10.82
CA ILE A 383 10.89 25.11 -11.92
C ILE A 383 11.94 26.13 -12.34
N GLY A 384 12.68 25.80 -13.41
CA GLY A 384 13.52 26.78 -14.09
C GLY A 384 12.63 27.87 -14.66
N ALA A 385 12.91 29.11 -14.29
CA ALA A 385 12.30 30.31 -14.82
C ALA A 385 12.66 30.55 -16.31
#